data_67de73c6ad857b7bf72fe4cd54f47e85
#
_entry.id   67de73c6ad857b7bf72fe4cd54f47e85
#
_cell.length_a   1.000
_cell.length_b   1.000
_cell.length_c   1.000
_cell.angle_alpha   90.00
_cell.angle_beta   90.00
_cell.angle_gamma   90.00
#
_symmetry.space_group_name_H-M   'P 1'
#
loop_
_entity.id
_entity.type
_entity.pdbx_description
1 polymer ?
#
loop_
_entity_poly.entity_id
_entity_poly.type
_entity_poly.pdbx_seq_one_letter_code
_entity_poly.pdbx_strand_id
1 'polypeptide(L)'
;NRDIIYVRGTASGPRGPDGNRGGYDMTSFWCRSGCAFSVSPPGMGFVLPQPGPGFGDSIGGMTIAGGIAAALYKRERTGEPSVVDVSLLAAGLWSMGPTIALSGQTGKPWSLGGGGATGSSNPLTGLYKTSDERFVSLVMLQGFHYWPDFCRHIDRADLIDDARFDSVANL
;
A
#
# COMPACT_ATOMS: atom_id res chain seq x y z
N ASN A 1 -26.85 -8.07 -27.29
CA ASN A 1 -27.68 -7.44 -26.26
C ASN A 1 -27.22 -5.99 -26.06
N ARG A 2 -28.14 -5.02 -26.28
CA ARG A 2 -27.81 -3.58 -26.13
C ARG A 2 -27.61 -3.14 -24.67
N ASP A 3 -28.16 -3.92 -23.74
CA ASP A 3 -28.17 -3.57 -22.31
C ASP A 3 -27.09 -4.32 -21.51
N ILE A 4 -26.14 -4.97 -22.21
CA ILE A 4 -25.11 -5.75 -21.56
C ILE A 4 -24.06 -4.85 -20.92
N ILE A 5 -23.73 -5.13 -19.67
CA ILE A 5 -22.53 -4.60 -19.03
C ILE A 5 -21.38 -5.54 -19.41
N TYR A 6 -20.40 -5.00 -20.13
CA TYR A 6 -19.24 -5.77 -20.55
C TYR A 6 -18.09 -5.55 -19.58
N VAL A 7 -17.55 -6.63 -19.04
CA VAL A 7 -16.44 -6.58 -18.07
C VAL A 7 -15.19 -7.16 -18.71
N ARG A 8 -14.10 -6.43 -18.60
CA ARG A 8 -12.80 -6.85 -19.12
C ARG A 8 -11.73 -6.74 -18.04
N GLY A 9 -11.12 -7.89 -17.72
CA GLY A 9 -9.91 -7.99 -16.90
C GLY A 9 -8.69 -8.20 -17.80
N THR A 10 -7.63 -7.44 -17.61
CA THR A 10 -6.40 -7.51 -18.39
C THR A 10 -5.17 -7.38 -17.52
N ALA A 11 -3.99 -7.71 -18.05
CA ALA A 11 -2.72 -7.51 -17.36
C ALA A 11 -2.34 -6.02 -17.26
N SER A 12 -2.36 -5.30 -18.38
CA SER A 12 -1.79 -3.94 -18.49
C SER A 12 -2.80 -2.87 -18.93
N GLY A 13 -4.05 -3.26 -19.17
CA GLY A 13 -5.07 -2.37 -19.72
C GLY A 13 -5.15 -2.45 -21.25
N PRO A 14 -6.18 -1.82 -21.87
CA PRO A 14 -6.44 -1.94 -23.31
C PRO A 14 -5.66 -0.95 -24.17
N ARG A 15 -4.89 -0.05 -23.59
CA ARG A 15 -4.22 1.04 -24.28
C ARG A 15 -2.70 0.98 -24.11
N GLY A 16 -2.00 1.64 -25.03
CA GLY A 16 -0.55 1.70 -25.02
C GLY A 16 0.12 0.47 -25.66
N PRO A 17 1.45 0.45 -25.71
CA PRO A 17 2.22 -0.58 -26.42
C PRO A 17 2.06 -1.98 -25.83
N ASP A 18 1.67 -2.07 -24.56
CA ASP A 18 1.47 -3.34 -23.86
C ASP A 18 -0.01 -3.75 -23.75
N GLY A 19 -0.92 -3.06 -24.44
CA GLY A 19 -2.37 -3.28 -24.31
C GLY A 19 -2.84 -4.69 -24.67
N ASN A 20 -2.11 -5.39 -25.54
CA ASN A 20 -2.42 -6.76 -25.96
C ASN A 20 -1.50 -7.81 -25.34
N ARG A 21 -0.61 -7.40 -24.43
CA ARG A 21 0.30 -8.34 -23.75
C ARG A 21 -0.42 -9.05 -22.62
N GLY A 22 -0.24 -10.36 -22.58
CA GLY A 22 -0.59 -11.16 -21.42
C GLY A 22 0.31 -10.84 -20.24
N GLY A 23 -0.14 -11.16 -19.04
CA GLY A 23 0.62 -11.02 -17.82
C GLY A 23 -0.13 -11.66 -16.66
N TYR A 24 0.58 -11.86 -15.59
CA TYR A 24 0.09 -12.48 -14.37
C TYR A 24 0.21 -11.54 -13.19
N ASP A 25 -0.38 -11.91 -12.10
CA ASP A 25 -0.35 -11.21 -10.82
C ASP A 25 1.06 -10.75 -10.43
N MET A 26 2.01 -11.70 -10.35
CA MET A 26 3.40 -11.41 -9.99
C MET A 26 4.05 -10.39 -10.93
N THR A 27 3.81 -10.49 -12.23
CA THR A 27 4.47 -9.61 -13.20
C THR A 27 3.80 -8.26 -13.34
N SER A 28 2.47 -8.23 -13.44
CA SER A 28 1.71 -7.02 -13.77
C SER A 28 1.29 -6.24 -12.54
N PHE A 29 0.77 -6.92 -11.51
CA PHE A 29 0.41 -6.26 -10.26
C PHE A 29 1.65 -6.01 -9.40
N TRP A 30 2.41 -7.07 -9.05
CA TRP A 30 3.44 -6.97 -8.02
C TRP A 30 4.71 -6.25 -8.47
N CYS A 31 5.32 -6.73 -9.58
CA CYS A 31 6.59 -6.16 -10.02
C CYS A 31 6.41 -4.83 -10.77
N ARG A 32 5.53 -4.80 -11.79
CA ARG A 32 5.43 -3.67 -12.70
C ARG A 32 4.78 -2.42 -12.08
N SER A 33 3.93 -2.57 -11.09
CA SER A 33 3.35 -1.44 -10.36
C SER A 33 4.32 -0.78 -9.37
N GLY A 34 5.44 -1.44 -9.06
CA GLY A 34 6.40 -0.97 -8.07
C GLY A 34 6.19 -1.53 -6.66
N CYS A 35 5.18 -2.39 -6.42
CA CYS A 35 4.97 -3.01 -5.12
C CYS A 35 6.22 -3.75 -4.63
N ALA A 36 6.79 -4.61 -5.47
CA ALA A 36 8.01 -5.35 -5.14
C ALA A 36 9.17 -4.44 -4.72
N PHE A 37 9.38 -3.36 -5.47
CA PHE A 37 10.43 -2.38 -5.16
C PHE A 37 10.19 -1.70 -3.80
N SER A 38 8.96 -1.27 -3.54
CA SER A 38 8.61 -0.52 -2.34
C SER A 38 8.80 -1.30 -1.04
N VAL A 39 8.60 -2.64 -1.08
CA VAL A 39 8.72 -3.50 0.12
C VAL A 39 10.09 -4.17 0.23
N SER A 40 10.93 -4.07 -0.78
CA SER A 40 12.25 -4.71 -0.78
C SER A 40 13.29 -3.74 -0.23
N PRO A 41 13.98 -4.09 0.88
CA PRO A 41 15.04 -3.25 1.43
C PRO A 41 16.16 -2.98 0.43
N PRO A 42 16.73 -1.77 0.39
CA PRO A 42 17.90 -1.47 -0.42
C PRO A 42 19.08 -2.41 -0.10
N GLY A 43 19.80 -2.84 -1.13
CA GLY A 43 20.94 -3.74 -0.97
C GLY A 43 20.59 -5.23 -0.89
N MET A 44 19.30 -5.58 -0.88
CA MET A 44 18.88 -6.97 -1.04
C MET A 44 19.17 -7.43 -2.48
N GLY A 45 19.81 -8.59 -2.64
CA GLY A 45 20.15 -9.14 -3.97
C GLY A 45 18.95 -9.67 -4.77
N PHE A 46 17.74 -9.53 -4.26
CA PHE A 46 16.49 -9.95 -4.88
C PHE A 46 15.34 -9.06 -4.40
N VAL A 47 14.20 -9.10 -5.08
CA VAL A 47 12.98 -8.44 -4.63
C VAL A 47 12.10 -9.41 -3.86
N LEU A 48 11.40 -8.90 -2.84
CA LEU A 48 10.47 -9.73 -2.07
C LEU A 48 9.29 -10.19 -2.94
N PRO A 49 8.90 -11.47 -2.84
CA PRO A 49 7.72 -11.98 -3.51
C PRO A 49 6.46 -11.36 -2.89
N GLN A 50 5.36 -11.46 -3.61
CA GLN A 50 4.04 -11.10 -3.05
C GLN A 50 3.67 -12.03 -1.88
N PRO A 51 2.79 -11.60 -0.96
CA PRO A 51 2.45 -12.34 0.26
C PRO A 51 1.87 -13.75 0.03
N GLY A 52 1.30 -13.99 -1.14
CA GLY A 52 0.72 -15.28 -1.50
C GLY A 52 0.23 -15.29 -2.95
N PRO A 53 -0.13 -16.46 -3.48
CA PRO A 53 -0.65 -16.58 -4.84
C PRO A 53 -1.99 -15.83 -4.95
N GLY A 54 -2.20 -15.13 -6.07
CA GLY A 54 -3.44 -14.41 -6.33
C GLY A 54 -3.65 -13.16 -5.48
N PHE A 55 -2.60 -12.61 -4.85
CA PHE A 55 -2.71 -11.43 -3.99
C PHE A 55 -3.26 -10.23 -4.75
N GLY A 56 -2.68 -9.88 -5.87
CA GLY A 56 -3.15 -8.80 -6.72
C GLY A 56 -4.40 -9.18 -7.53
N ASP A 57 -4.54 -10.46 -7.91
CA ASP A 57 -5.76 -10.97 -8.57
C ASP A 57 -6.99 -10.77 -7.66
N SER A 58 -6.85 -10.99 -6.35
CA SER A 58 -7.93 -10.76 -5.39
C SER A 58 -8.31 -9.28 -5.31
N ILE A 59 -7.33 -8.38 -5.34
CA ILE A 59 -7.55 -6.92 -5.36
C ILE A 59 -8.21 -6.50 -6.69
N GLY A 60 -7.72 -7.03 -7.81
CA GLY A 60 -8.30 -6.84 -9.12
C GLY A 60 -9.75 -7.33 -9.21
N GLY A 61 -10.02 -8.50 -8.65
CA GLY A 61 -11.35 -9.10 -8.58
C GLY A 61 -12.33 -8.23 -7.77
N MET A 62 -11.92 -7.70 -6.63
CA MET A 62 -12.74 -6.76 -5.84
C MET A 62 -12.99 -5.45 -6.60
N THR A 63 -12.00 -4.95 -7.32
CA THR A 63 -12.13 -3.75 -8.16
C THR A 63 -13.14 -4.00 -9.30
N ILE A 64 -13.11 -5.17 -9.92
CA ILE A 64 -14.11 -5.59 -10.92
C ILE A 64 -15.50 -5.63 -10.31
N ALA A 65 -15.66 -6.23 -9.14
CA ALA A 65 -16.95 -6.32 -8.45
C ALA A 65 -17.54 -4.92 -8.16
N GLY A 66 -16.72 -3.99 -7.68
CA GLY A 66 -17.10 -2.60 -7.49
C GLY A 66 -17.50 -1.91 -8.80
N GLY A 67 -16.74 -2.13 -9.86
CA GLY A 67 -17.04 -1.62 -11.19
C GLY A 67 -18.38 -2.14 -11.73
N ILE A 68 -18.68 -3.42 -11.55
CA ILE A 68 -19.97 -4.03 -11.94
C ILE A 68 -21.12 -3.37 -11.16
N ALA A 69 -20.98 -3.22 -9.84
CA ALA A 69 -22.00 -2.58 -9.01
C ALA A 69 -22.28 -1.13 -9.47
N ALA A 70 -21.23 -0.36 -9.76
CA ALA A 70 -21.36 1.00 -10.27
C ALA A 70 -22.04 1.03 -11.67
N ALA A 71 -21.68 0.09 -12.54
CA ALA A 71 -22.27 -0.02 -13.87
C ALA A 71 -23.75 -0.42 -13.83
N LEU A 72 -24.12 -1.32 -12.91
CA LEU A 72 -25.53 -1.69 -12.65
C LEU A 72 -26.31 -0.49 -12.16
N TYR A 73 -25.81 0.26 -11.16
CA TYR A 73 -26.44 1.46 -10.66
C TYR A 73 -26.62 2.51 -11.75
N LYS A 74 -25.60 2.76 -12.57
CA LYS A 74 -25.71 3.69 -13.70
C LYS A 74 -26.81 3.23 -14.65
N ARG A 75 -26.83 1.97 -15.06
CA ARG A 75 -27.82 1.43 -15.98
C ARG A 75 -29.25 1.59 -15.44
N GLU A 76 -29.49 1.32 -14.18
CA GLU A 76 -30.78 1.54 -13.53
C GLU A 76 -31.24 3.01 -13.56
N ARG A 77 -30.29 3.94 -13.47
CA ARG A 77 -30.56 5.39 -13.45
C ARG A 77 -30.72 6.00 -14.84
N THR A 78 -30.01 5.50 -15.81
CA THR A 78 -29.89 6.14 -17.13
C THR A 78 -30.37 5.28 -18.31
N GLY A 79 -30.59 3.99 -18.09
CA GLY A 79 -30.83 3.02 -19.14
C GLY A 79 -29.59 2.66 -19.97
N GLU A 80 -28.41 3.26 -19.67
CA GLU A 80 -27.22 3.08 -20.48
C GLU A 80 -26.28 2.01 -19.90
N PRO A 81 -25.86 1.04 -20.71
CA PRO A 81 -24.84 0.07 -20.30
C PRO A 81 -23.47 0.70 -20.21
N SER A 82 -22.52 -0.02 -19.62
CA SER A 82 -21.14 0.42 -19.46
C SER A 82 -20.15 -0.70 -19.77
N VAL A 83 -18.94 -0.30 -20.12
CA VAL A 83 -17.78 -1.20 -20.13
C VAL A 83 -17.03 -0.98 -18.80
N VAL A 84 -16.81 -2.05 -18.06
CA VAL A 84 -15.95 -2.07 -16.86
C VAL A 84 -14.60 -2.64 -17.29
N ASP A 85 -13.57 -1.82 -17.17
CA ASP A 85 -12.22 -2.17 -17.61
C ASP A 85 -11.26 -2.07 -16.42
N VAL A 86 -10.70 -3.20 -16.02
CA VAL A 86 -9.76 -3.30 -14.89
C VAL A 86 -8.51 -4.03 -15.35
N SER A 87 -7.34 -3.52 -14.98
CA SER A 87 -6.09 -4.23 -15.18
C SER A 87 -5.33 -4.46 -13.88
N LEU A 88 -4.57 -5.54 -13.84
CA LEU A 88 -3.68 -5.84 -12.71
C LEU A 88 -2.69 -4.71 -12.45
N LEU A 89 -2.12 -4.14 -13.51
CA LEU A 89 -1.23 -2.99 -13.40
C LEU A 89 -1.94 -1.77 -12.79
N ALA A 90 -3.15 -1.44 -13.24
CA ALA A 90 -3.90 -0.31 -12.70
C ALA A 90 -4.28 -0.53 -11.23
N ALA A 91 -4.69 -1.75 -10.85
CA ALA A 91 -4.97 -2.10 -9.47
C ALA A 91 -3.71 -1.97 -8.58
N GLY A 92 -2.55 -2.42 -9.08
CA GLY A 92 -1.28 -2.25 -8.39
C GLY A 92 -0.86 -0.78 -8.24
N LEU A 93 -0.97 0.01 -9.30
CA LEU A 93 -0.69 1.46 -9.25
C LEU A 93 -1.64 2.19 -8.29
N TRP A 94 -2.90 1.81 -8.23
CA TRP A 94 -3.85 2.33 -7.25
C TRP A 94 -3.41 2.02 -5.82
N SER A 95 -3.02 0.77 -5.55
CA SER A 95 -2.49 0.35 -4.25
C SER A 95 -1.23 1.11 -3.84
N MET A 96 -0.43 1.53 -4.82
CA MET A 96 0.80 2.32 -4.64
C MET A 96 0.57 3.83 -4.70
N GLY A 97 -0.67 4.30 -4.80
CA GLY A 97 -1.02 5.70 -4.98
C GLY A 97 -0.34 6.66 -3.98
N PRO A 98 -0.42 6.41 -2.66
CA PRO A 98 0.27 7.25 -1.66
C PRO A 98 1.79 7.29 -1.86
N THR A 99 2.41 6.15 -2.15
CA THR A 99 3.85 6.03 -2.40
C THR A 99 4.28 6.77 -3.65
N ILE A 100 3.50 6.68 -4.72
CA ILE A 100 3.75 7.41 -5.97
C ILE A 100 3.62 8.92 -5.74
N ALA A 101 2.59 9.36 -5.03
CA ALA A 101 2.38 10.78 -4.71
C ALA A 101 3.55 11.34 -3.87
N LEU A 102 3.97 10.61 -2.84
CA LEU A 102 5.11 11.01 -2.00
C LEU A 102 6.42 11.06 -2.80
N SER A 103 6.67 10.07 -3.65
CA SER A 103 7.84 10.08 -4.54
C SER A 103 7.84 11.26 -5.49
N GLY A 104 6.67 11.62 -6.03
CA GLY A 104 6.50 12.80 -6.87
C GLY A 104 6.76 14.12 -6.15
N GLN A 105 6.33 14.23 -4.90
CA GLN A 105 6.57 15.43 -4.08
C GLN A 105 8.03 15.58 -3.65
N THR A 106 8.68 14.49 -3.31
CA THR A 106 10.07 14.50 -2.80
C THR A 106 11.12 14.45 -3.91
N GLY A 107 10.74 14.10 -5.13
CA GLY A 107 11.65 13.84 -6.25
C GLY A 107 12.53 12.60 -6.07
N LYS A 108 12.21 11.73 -5.11
CA LYS A 108 12.97 10.53 -4.78
C LYS A 108 12.05 9.31 -4.71
N PRO A 109 12.47 8.13 -5.19
CA PRO A 109 11.70 6.91 -5.01
C PRO A 109 11.54 6.61 -3.52
N TRP A 110 10.31 6.36 -3.11
CA TRP A 110 10.07 5.84 -1.76
C TRP A 110 10.41 4.35 -1.71
N SER A 111 11.18 3.94 -0.72
CA SER A 111 11.50 2.53 -0.46
C SER A 111 11.69 2.30 1.03
N LEU A 112 11.52 1.07 1.49
CA LEU A 112 11.85 0.68 2.85
C LEU A 112 13.34 0.94 3.12
N GLY A 113 13.66 1.59 4.24
CA GLY A 113 15.04 1.83 4.65
C GLY A 113 15.51 3.28 4.61
N GLY A 114 14.66 4.22 4.17
CA GLY A 114 14.97 5.65 4.18
C GLY A 114 14.87 6.35 5.55
N GLY A 115 14.61 5.59 6.63
CA GLY A 115 14.46 6.12 7.99
C GLY A 115 13.82 5.10 8.93
N GLY A 116 14.58 4.08 9.37
CA GLY A 116 14.07 3.00 10.21
C GLY A 116 13.12 2.04 9.47
N ALA A 117 12.70 0.96 10.13
CA ALA A 117 11.83 -0.07 9.53
C ALA A 117 10.47 0.46 9.02
N THR A 118 10.11 1.69 9.38
CA THR A 118 8.87 2.35 8.96
C THR A 118 9.09 3.70 8.29
N GLY A 119 10.34 4.17 8.17
CA GLY A 119 10.64 5.51 7.67
C GLY A 119 10.20 6.66 8.61
N SER A 120 9.71 6.34 9.79
CA SER A 120 9.29 7.31 10.81
C SER A 120 10.40 7.53 11.83
N SER A 121 10.66 8.78 12.18
CA SER A 121 11.49 9.14 13.35
C SER A 121 10.72 8.97 14.67
N ASN A 122 9.41 8.81 14.62
CA ASN A 122 8.57 8.61 15.80
C ASN A 122 8.71 7.18 16.32
N PRO A 123 9.28 6.94 17.51
CA PRO A 123 9.45 5.61 18.08
C PRO A 123 8.11 4.93 18.42
N LEU A 124 7.02 5.67 18.50
CA LEU A 124 5.67 5.13 18.70
C LEU A 124 4.99 4.72 17.39
N THR A 125 5.76 4.69 16.29
CA THR A 125 5.28 4.23 14.96
C THR A 125 6.29 3.25 14.39
N GLY A 126 6.04 1.96 14.59
CA GLY A 126 6.98 0.94 14.12
C GLY A 126 6.60 -0.48 14.51
N LEU A 127 7.45 -1.41 14.08
CA LEU A 127 7.39 -2.82 14.41
C LEU A 127 8.55 -3.15 15.35
N TYR A 128 8.26 -3.71 16.50
CA TYR A 128 9.24 -4.03 17.52
C TYR A 128 9.17 -5.51 17.87
N LYS A 129 10.33 -6.16 17.91
CA LYS A 129 10.44 -7.53 18.35
C LYS A 129 10.40 -7.56 19.89
N THR A 130 9.57 -8.43 20.44
CA THR A 130 9.46 -8.64 21.87
C THR A 130 10.42 -9.73 22.35
N SER A 131 10.66 -9.82 23.68
CA SER A 131 11.57 -10.81 24.26
C SER A 131 11.10 -12.26 24.10
N ASP A 132 9.82 -12.45 23.84
CA ASP A 132 9.21 -13.76 23.56
C ASP A 132 9.14 -14.11 22.06
N GLU A 133 10.01 -13.48 21.25
CA GLU A 133 10.16 -13.71 19.81
C GLU A 133 8.94 -13.32 18.96
N ARG A 134 7.95 -12.61 19.52
CA ARG A 134 6.80 -12.05 18.79
C ARG A 134 7.08 -10.62 18.35
N PHE A 135 6.10 -10.00 17.70
CA PHE A 135 6.18 -8.62 17.25
C PHE A 135 4.99 -7.82 17.74
N VAL A 136 5.24 -6.58 18.10
CA VAL A 136 4.23 -5.58 18.38
C VAL A 136 4.33 -4.46 17.34
N SER A 137 3.17 -4.01 16.86
CA SER A 137 3.08 -2.85 15.99
C SER A 137 2.54 -1.67 16.79
N LEU A 138 3.29 -0.58 16.79
CA LEU A 138 2.85 0.69 17.34
C LEU A 138 2.45 1.61 16.18
N VAL A 139 1.31 2.29 16.31
CA VAL A 139 0.81 3.24 15.30
C VAL A 139 0.21 4.45 16.00
N MET A 140 1.04 5.17 16.74
CA MET A 140 0.66 6.40 17.46
C MET A 140 1.22 7.60 16.69
N LEU A 141 0.51 8.04 15.66
CA LEU A 141 0.96 9.10 14.75
C LEU A 141 1.23 10.43 15.45
N GLN A 142 0.57 10.69 16.58
CA GLN A 142 0.78 11.85 17.43
C GLN A 142 1.68 11.45 18.62
N GLY A 143 2.90 11.00 18.33
CA GLY A 143 3.81 10.40 19.28
C GLY A 143 3.96 11.21 20.58
N PHE A 144 4.18 12.51 20.47
CA PHE A 144 4.33 13.39 21.63
C PHE A 144 3.12 13.38 22.58
N HIS A 145 1.92 13.28 22.05
CA HIS A 145 0.69 13.21 22.84
C HIS A 145 0.60 11.91 23.68
N TYR A 146 1.05 10.80 23.10
CA TYR A 146 0.98 9.49 23.74
C TYR A 146 2.22 9.10 24.52
N TRP A 147 3.32 9.85 24.40
CA TRP A 147 4.60 9.53 25.02
C TRP A 147 4.54 9.33 26.53
N PRO A 148 3.90 10.21 27.34
CA PRO A 148 3.83 10.03 28.78
C PRO A 148 3.09 8.75 29.19
N ASP A 149 1.99 8.44 28.54
CA ASP A 149 1.20 7.24 28.84
C ASP A 149 1.92 5.97 28.40
N PHE A 150 2.58 6.01 27.25
CA PHE A 150 3.41 4.90 26.80
C PHE A 150 4.56 4.63 27.77
N CYS A 151 5.29 5.66 28.22
CA CYS A 151 6.37 5.49 29.18
C CYS A 151 5.89 4.88 30.50
N ARG A 152 4.74 5.32 31.02
CA ARG A 152 4.15 4.70 32.21
C ARG A 152 3.78 3.23 31.99
N HIS A 153 3.25 2.93 30.82
CA HIS A 153 2.81 1.57 30.48
C HIS A 153 3.98 0.56 30.39
N ILE A 154 5.15 1.03 29.99
CA ILE A 154 6.37 0.19 29.90
C ILE A 154 7.26 0.30 31.13
N ASP A 155 6.75 0.86 32.25
CA ASP A 155 7.47 1.08 33.51
C ASP A 155 8.74 1.94 33.37
N ARG A 156 8.72 2.91 32.44
CA ARG A 156 9.82 3.84 32.16
C ARG A 156 9.34 5.30 32.29
N ALA A 157 8.69 5.62 33.40
CA ALA A 157 8.25 6.98 33.67
C ALA A 157 9.43 8.01 33.73
N ASP A 158 10.65 7.54 33.95
CA ASP A 158 11.88 8.31 33.88
C ASP A 158 12.14 8.97 32.52
N LEU A 159 11.54 8.42 31.43
CA LEU A 159 11.70 8.94 30.08
C LEU A 159 10.72 10.07 29.72
N ILE A 160 9.73 10.37 30.59
CA ILE A 160 8.69 11.37 30.25
C ILE A 160 9.31 12.75 30.11
N ASP A 161 10.18 13.12 31.05
CA ASP A 161 10.84 14.44 31.13
C ASP A 161 12.31 14.38 30.66
N ASP A 162 12.72 13.32 29.97
CA ASP A 162 14.07 13.17 29.47
C ASP A 162 14.30 14.09 28.26
N ALA A 163 15.31 14.94 28.32
CA ALA A 163 15.64 15.92 27.30
C ALA A 163 15.90 15.30 25.90
N ARG A 164 16.15 14.01 25.81
CA ARG A 164 16.28 13.28 24.53
C ARG A 164 14.96 13.12 23.80
N PHE A 165 13.83 13.30 24.50
CA PHE A 165 12.48 13.08 23.98
C PHE A 165 11.56 14.29 24.21
N ASP A 166 12.14 15.49 24.42
CA ASP A 166 11.43 16.71 24.81
C ASP A 166 10.74 17.45 23.65
N SER A 167 10.94 16.98 22.41
CA SER A 167 10.36 17.61 21.23
C SER A 167 9.96 16.59 20.17
N VAL A 168 9.05 16.99 19.27
CA VAL A 168 8.65 16.17 18.10
C VAL A 168 9.85 15.81 17.22
N ALA A 169 10.89 16.64 17.19
CA ALA A 169 12.09 16.38 16.41
C ALA A 169 13.02 15.35 17.09
N ASN A 170 12.86 15.14 18.40
CA ASN A 170 13.67 14.25 19.22
C ASN A 170 12.96 12.92 19.53
N LEU A 171 11.67 12.80 19.21
CA LEU A 171 10.92 11.55 19.18
C LEU A 171 11.09 10.88 17.84
#